data_03d3db442c3ddd435bcd4f099ee2ac10
#
_entry.id   03d3db442c3ddd435bcd4f099ee2ac10
#
_cell.length_a   1.000
_cell.length_b   1.000
_cell.length_c   1.000
_cell.angle_alpha   90.00
_cell.angle_beta   90.00
_cell.angle_gamma   90.00
#
_symmetry.space_group_name_H-M   'P 1'
#
loop_
_entity.id
_entity.type
_entity.pdbx_description
1 polymer ?
#
loop_
_entity_poly.entity_id
_entity_poly.type
_entity_poly.pdbx_seq_one_letter_code
_entity_poly.pdbx_strand_id
1 'polypeptide(L)'
;MKKIKSLSILIIAAMLLALICPITSNAATTIQFEDSELAGQVKEFLGDKATVSGNVVTVTDESILSKTSTSINLKLSKCKSLSGLEKFMEKATKIDSIQFNLGSEISSLDLTPLKSTNLAHLTISGSGIDKTLNISGLSGLTKVETLVMSHVSIDQKVVEEISNMKGLKSSTGSVWNSKKVFINYSSNIICTTSETADSNGNVKISLPSYLVDPIRYHKDHKDIFTTDNGISCEVVPTDKATLTIVDDDKNPSVTVTAPLKELQSGNVKIKIAGLGSIASLTDRPISDSTISFKYVKTALKVDVKKDPTTKDAEKVKVTITANKELDPDKTPNGWTLGKDGKTLTKDFDKNGKEDVKVVAKDGDEITVNVAVDNIKEADDKKDDFKVISKTDEDQGNNKVKVTVTTNKELDPDKLPNGWTLGDDKKSVWKIMDKGATEEITLVAKDGSTLTYNVVAGGDKTQAPTKIPQTGVTNTVIAVVAVIAIGGAVFFVKSRKMLK
;
A
#
# COMPACT_ATOMS: atom_id res chain seq x y z
N MET A 1 79.59 -24.20 -15.94
CA MET A 1 78.55 -25.13 -15.40
C MET A 1 78.65 -25.38 -13.90
N LYS A 2 79.73 -25.12 -13.16
CA LYS A 2 79.83 -25.34 -11.71
C LYS A 2 79.10 -24.25 -10.85
N LYS A 3 78.96 -23.00 -11.33
CA LYS A 3 78.31 -21.91 -10.59
C LYS A 3 76.78 -22.02 -10.55
N ILE A 4 76.12 -22.66 -11.51
CA ILE A 4 74.67 -22.81 -11.56
C ILE A 4 74.19 -23.90 -10.57
N LYS A 5 75.01 -24.95 -10.36
CA LYS A 5 74.66 -26.02 -9.41
C LYS A 5 74.71 -25.56 -7.98
N SER A 6 75.57 -24.59 -7.61
CA SER A 6 75.62 -24.04 -6.21
C SER A 6 74.47 -23.12 -5.90
N LEU A 7 74.00 -22.39 -6.91
CA LEU A 7 72.82 -21.48 -6.72
C LEU A 7 71.52 -22.29 -6.52
N SER A 8 71.37 -23.39 -7.27
CA SER A 8 70.18 -24.25 -7.09
C SER A 8 70.16 -24.96 -5.76
N ILE A 9 71.31 -25.37 -5.23
CA ILE A 9 71.40 -25.97 -3.89
C ILE A 9 71.13 -24.95 -2.79
N LEU A 10 71.53 -23.68 -2.96
CA LEU A 10 71.25 -22.62 -2.00
C LEU A 10 69.75 -22.24 -1.97
N ILE A 11 69.08 -22.24 -3.11
CA ILE A 11 67.61 -21.99 -3.18
C ILE A 11 66.83 -23.14 -2.58
N ILE A 12 67.22 -24.39 -2.80
CA ILE A 12 66.60 -25.57 -2.18
C ILE A 12 66.85 -25.60 -0.68
N ALA A 13 68.04 -25.23 -0.19
CA ALA A 13 68.33 -25.11 1.23
C ALA A 13 67.55 -23.96 1.88
N ALA A 14 67.38 -22.82 1.22
CA ALA A 14 66.53 -21.73 1.72
C ALA A 14 65.05 -22.12 1.77
N MET A 15 64.52 -22.87 0.77
CA MET A 15 63.16 -23.42 0.80
C MET A 15 63.01 -24.50 1.87
N LEU A 16 63.99 -25.34 2.13
CA LEU A 16 63.95 -26.34 3.20
C LEU A 16 64.07 -25.72 4.60
N LEU A 17 64.85 -24.65 4.75
CA LEU A 17 64.86 -23.89 6.04
C LEU A 17 63.55 -23.15 6.30
N ALA A 18 62.88 -22.69 5.26
CA ALA A 18 61.54 -22.11 5.39
C ALA A 18 60.45 -23.16 5.77
N LEU A 19 60.72 -24.45 5.46
CA LEU A 19 59.83 -25.57 5.82
C LEU A 19 60.10 -26.14 7.23
N ILE A 20 61.25 -25.83 7.86
CA ILE A 20 61.66 -26.38 9.14
C ILE A 20 61.48 -25.38 10.29
N CYS A 21 61.38 -24.12 10.03
CA CYS A 21 60.83 -23.20 11.02
C CYS A 21 59.34 -23.52 11.19
N PRO A 22 58.88 -23.97 12.37
CA PRO A 22 57.49 -23.87 12.66
C PRO A 22 57.20 -22.35 12.73
N ILE A 23 56.81 -21.79 11.60
CA ILE A 23 56.12 -20.55 11.65
C ILE A 23 54.82 -20.89 12.33
N THR A 24 54.84 -20.81 13.68
CA THR A 24 53.63 -20.55 14.43
C THR A 24 53.17 -19.14 14.03
N SER A 25 52.85 -18.98 12.75
CA SER A 25 52.01 -17.86 12.36
C SER A 25 50.67 -18.16 13.03
N ASN A 26 50.46 -17.60 14.22
CA ASN A 26 49.09 -17.38 14.59
C ASN A 26 48.43 -16.73 13.38
N ALA A 27 47.65 -17.52 12.64
CA ALA A 27 47.00 -17.04 11.44
C ALA A 27 46.17 -15.83 11.84
N ALA A 28 46.57 -14.66 11.40
CA ALA A 28 45.92 -13.43 11.80
C ALA A 28 44.43 -13.56 11.44
N THR A 29 43.56 -13.44 12.44
CA THR A 29 42.12 -13.49 12.22
C THR A 29 41.69 -12.23 11.44
N THR A 30 41.08 -12.42 10.30
CA THR A 30 40.49 -11.32 9.50
C THR A 30 38.98 -11.32 9.65
N ILE A 31 38.41 -10.14 9.84
CA ILE A 31 36.97 -9.90 9.96
C ILE A 31 36.56 -8.89 8.90
N GLN A 32 35.69 -9.32 8.01
CA GLN A 32 35.13 -8.50 6.95
C GLN A 32 33.86 -7.85 7.42
N PHE A 33 33.78 -6.52 7.32
CA PHE A 33 32.59 -5.70 7.54
C PHE A 33 32.02 -5.24 6.21
N GLU A 34 30.76 -4.87 6.16
CA GLU A 34 30.21 -4.19 5.00
C GLU A 34 30.48 -2.67 5.04
N ASP A 35 30.65 -2.12 6.23
CA ASP A 35 30.86 -0.69 6.44
C ASP A 35 32.25 -0.39 6.99
N SER A 36 32.97 0.56 6.35
CA SER A 36 34.32 0.91 6.72
C SER A 36 34.41 1.74 8.00
N GLU A 37 33.40 2.52 8.35
CA GLU A 37 33.33 3.24 9.63
C GLU A 37 33.22 2.23 10.77
N LEU A 38 32.35 1.23 10.64
CA LEU A 38 32.19 0.18 11.63
C LEU A 38 33.52 -0.61 11.81
N ALA A 39 34.19 -0.96 10.70
CA ALA A 39 35.50 -1.61 10.74
C ALA A 39 36.53 -0.75 11.50
N GLY A 40 36.54 0.57 11.24
CA GLY A 40 37.38 1.54 11.92
C GLY A 40 37.12 1.59 13.42
N GLN A 41 35.84 1.61 13.84
CA GLN A 41 35.44 1.64 15.25
C GLN A 41 35.84 0.34 16.00
N VAL A 42 35.70 -0.83 15.34
CA VAL A 42 36.15 -2.10 15.90
C VAL A 42 37.67 -2.15 16.01
N LYS A 43 38.40 -1.64 15.03
CA LYS A 43 39.88 -1.48 15.09
C LYS A 43 40.28 -0.56 16.23
N GLU A 44 39.60 0.57 16.41
CA GLU A 44 39.86 1.50 17.52
C GLU A 44 39.70 0.81 18.89
N PHE A 45 38.64 0.03 19.05
CA PHE A 45 38.41 -0.79 20.25
C PHE A 45 39.53 -1.79 20.52
N LEU A 46 40.05 -2.46 19.47
CA LEU A 46 41.15 -3.45 19.61
C LEU A 46 42.52 -2.80 19.73
N GLY A 47 42.65 -1.50 19.49
CA GLY A 47 43.90 -0.73 19.61
C GLY A 47 45.01 -1.24 18.68
N ASP A 48 46.24 -1.33 19.21
CA ASP A 48 47.45 -1.71 18.45
C ASP A 48 47.48 -3.22 18.12
N LYS A 49 46.54 -3.99 18.59
CA LYS A 49 46.43 -5.45 18.34
C LYS A 49 45.65 -5.78 17.06
N ALA A 50 45.23 -4.76 16.34
CA ALA A 50 44.55 -4.91 15.06
C ALA A 50 44.97 -3.81 14.07
N THR A 51 44.82 -4.13 12.78
CA THR A 51 44.96 -3.18 11.68
C THR A 51 43.65 -3.15 10.89
N VAL A 52 43.41 -2.06 10.18
CA VAL A 52 42.26 -1.92 9.29
C VAL A 52 42.70 -1.50 7.90
N SER A 53 42.15 -2.15 6.87
CA SER A 53 42.31 -1.78 5.48
C SER A 53 40.93 -1.78 4.84
N GLY A 54 40.45 -0.58 4.51
CA GLY A 54 39.05 -0.40 4.05
C GLY A 54 38.06 -0.91 5.09
N ASN A 55 37.35 -1.97 4.76
CA ASN A 55 36.35 -2.61 5.61
C ASN A 55 36.78 -3.98 6.18
N VAL A 56 38.09 -4.26 6.15
CA VAL A 56 38.67 -5.48 6.71
C VAL A 56 39.50 -5.15 7.95
N VAL A 57 39.20 -5.77 9.08
CA VAL A 57 39.96 -5.70 10.31
C VAL A 57 40.79 -6.99 10.42
N THR A 58 42.11 -6.86 10.55
CA THR A 58 43.04 -7.96 10.80
C THR A 58 43.52 -7.90 12.22
N VAL A 59 43.19 -8.91 13.02
CA VAL A 59 43.63 -9.03 14.42
C VAL A 59 44.98 -9.72 14.42
N THR A 60 46.02 -9.03 14.93
CA THR A 60 47.41 -9.50 14.92
C THR A 60 47.71 -10.32 16.17
N ASP A 61 46.93 -10.18 17.21
CA ASP A 61 47.05 -10.94 18.46
C ASP A 61 45.65 -11.39 18.90
N GLU A 62 45.30 -12.63 18.56
CA GLU A 62 43.98 -13.20 18.90
C GLU A 62 43.67 -13.26 20.38
N SER A 63 44.69 -13.24 21.25
CA SER A 63 44.49 -13.25 22.69
C SER A 63 43.67 -12.04 23.17
N ILE A 64 43.67 -10.94 22.40
CA ILE A 64 42.89 -9.75 22.73
C ILE A 64 41.39 -10.06 22.67
N LEU A 65 40.94 -10.92 21.74
CA LEU A 65 39.51 -11.25 21.55
C LEU A 65 38.94 -11.96 22.79
N SER A 66 39.74 -12.75 23.51
CA SER A 66 39.34 -13.41 24.74
C SER A 66 39.59 -12.58 26.03
N LYS A 67 40.36 -11.48 25.90
CA LYS A 67 40.70 -10.59 27.02
C LYS A 67 39.97 -9.23 26.94
N THR A 68 39.14 -9.00 25.91
CA THR A 68 38.39 -7.78 25.74
C THR A 68 37.47 -7.50 26.92
N SER A 69 37.10 -6.25 27.08
CA SER A 69 36.01 -5.82 27.96
C SER A 69 34.70 -6.52 27.60
N THR A 70 33.79 -6.63 28.55
CA THR A 70 32.43 -7.11 28.31
C THR A 70 31.59 -6.14 27.48
N SER A 71 32.03 -4.88 27.32
CA SER A 71 31.31 -3.82 26.65
C SER A 71 32.13 -3.18 25.53
N ILE A 72 31.48 -2.92 24.39
CA ILE A 72 32.02 -2.13 23.29
C ILE A 72 31.16 -0.88 23.08
N ASN A 73 31.84 0.25 22.87
CA ASN A 73 31.19 1.52 22.53
C ASN A 73 31.56 1.90 21.10
N LEU A 74 30.56 2.01 20.22
CA LEU A 74 30.69 2.29 18.82
C LEU A 74 30.11 3.67 18.50
N LYS A 75 30.96 4.58 17.99
CA LYS A 75 30.57 5.92 17.57
C LYS A 75 30.34 5.90 16.07
N LEU A 76 29.09 5.91 15.65
CA LEU A 76 28.68 5.75 14.27
C LEU A 76 28.09 7.08 13.75
N SER A 77 28.74 7.69 12.78
CA SER A 77 28.30 8.97 12.21
C SER A 77 27.58 8.81 10.88
N LYS A 78 28.02 7.85 10.05
CA LYS A 78 27.54 7.62 8.68
C LYS A 78 27.40 6.13 8.34
N CYS A 79 27.56 5.27 9.32
CA CYS A 79 27.50 3.82 9.17
C CYS A 79 26.14 3.40 8.56
N LYS A 80 26.21 2.56 7.50
CA LYS A 80 25.04 2.09 6.77
C LYS A 80 24.68 0.64 7.06
N SER A 81 25.64 -0.15 7.59
CA SER A 81 25.43 -1.56 7.85
C SER A 81 26.23 -2.01 9.09
N LEU A 82 25.59 -2.86 9.90
CA LEU A 82 26.25 -3.54 11.01
C LEU A 82 26.76 -4.94 10.65
N SER A 83 26.63 -5.38 9.40
CA SER A 83 27.14 -6.66 8.93
C SER A 83 28.64 -6.80 9.17
N GLY A 84 29.04 -7.94 9.71
CA GLY A 84 30.41 -8.23 10.16
C GLY A 84 30.60 -8.09 11.65
N LEU A 85 29.74 -7.31 12.36
CA LEU A 85 29.79 -7.18 13.80
C LEU A 85 29.46 -8.50 14.51
N GLU A 86 28.56 -9.31 13.96
CA GLU A 86 28.25 -10.66 14.42
C GLU A 86 29.48 -11.57 14.41
N LYS A 87 30.28 -11.51 13.32
CA LYS A 87 31.53 -12.30 13.19
C LYS A 87 32.58 -11.87 14.18
N PHE A 88 32.66 -10.56 14.44
CA PHE A 88 33.54 -10.03 15.48
C PHE A 88 33.12 -10.55 16.86
N MET A 89 31.83 -10.48 17.19
CA MET A 89 31.31 -10.94 18.50
C MET A 89 31.41 -12.46 18.68
N GLU A 90 31.33 -13.25 17.60
CA GLU A 90 31.60 -14.70 17.62
C GLU A 90 33.01 -15.01 18.11
N LYS A 91 33.98 -14.15 17.82
CA LYS A 91 35.36 -14.26 18.22
C LYS A 91 35.62 -13.61 19.60
N ALA A 92 35.01 -12.45 19.83
CA ALA A 92 35.11 -11.67 21.05
C ALA A 92 34.04 -12.12 22.08
N THR A 93 34.06 -13.35 22.51
CA THR A 93 33.00 -14.05 23.26
C THR A 93 32.64 -13.43 24.60
N LYS A 94 33.47 -12.56 25.16
CA LYS A 94 33.16 -11.82 26.40
C LYS A 94 32.30 -10.60 26.22
N ILE A 95 32.14 -10.12 24.98
CA ILE A 95 31.31 -8.94 24.69
C ILE A 95 29.84 -9.36 24.76
N ASP A 96 29.15 -8.89 25.76
CA ASP A 96 27.72 -9.07 26.00
C ASP A 96 26.95 -7.73 26.01
N SER A 97 27.67 -6.60 25.89
CA SER A 97 27.13 -5.25 25.91
C SER A 97 27.62 -4.42 24.73
N ILE A 98 26.67 -3.80 24.01
CA ILE A 98 26.99 -2.84 22.95
C ILE A 98 26.31 -1.52 23.26
N GLN A 99 27.07 -0.44 23.09
CA GLN A 99 26.57 0.91 23.07
C GLN A 99 26.80 1.53 21.69
N PHE A 100 25.74 1.90 20.98
CA PHE A 100 25.78 2.72 19.80
C PHE A 100 25.59 4.19 20.16
N ASN A 101 26.57 5.02 19.81
CA ASN A 101 26.45 6.48 19.85
C ASN A 101 26.28 6.97 18.41
N LEU A 102 25.05 7.31 18.05
CA LEU A 102 24.66 7.61 16.66
C LEU A 102 24.82 9.09 16.37
N GLY A 103 25.47 9.42 15.26
CA GLY A 103 25.55 10.76 14.72
C GLY A 103 24.24 11.20 14.07
N SER A 104 24.11 12.51 13.87
CA SER A 104 22.87 13.12 13.29
C SER A 104 22.55 12.69 11.86
N GLU A 105 23.51 12.08 11.15
CA GLU A 105 23.29 11.58 9.80
C GLU A 105 22.64 10.17 9.78
N ILE A 106 22.69 9.43 10.90
CA ILE A 106 22.07 8.11 11.01
C ILE A 106 20.55 8.28 11.17
N SER A 107 19.80 7.80 10.19
CA SER A 107 18.34 7.78 10.20
C SER A 107 17.75 6.37 10.26
N SER A 108 18.58 5.33 10.12
CA SER A 108 18.17 3.93 10.22
C SER A 108 19.26 3.09 10.85
N LEU A 109 18.86 2.06 11.61
CA LEU A 109 19.74 1.09 12.26
C LEU A 109 19.12 -0.30 12.12
N ASP A 110 19.75 -1.16 11.32
CA ASP A 110 19.34 -2.57 11.20
C ASP A 110 20.15 -3.44 12.16
N LEU A 111 19.46 -4.00 13.15
CA LEU A 111 20.03 -4.86 14.19
C LEU A 111 19.97 -6.35 13.83
N THR A 112 19.46 -6.70 12.66
CA THR A 112 19.33 -8.09 12.21
C THR A 112 20.65 -8.88 12.27
N PRO A 113 21.84 -8.30 11.97
CA PRO A 113 23.10 -9.01 12.08
C PRO A 113 23.39 -9.51 13.51
N LEU A 114 22.85 -8.84 14.54
CA LEU A 114 23.14 -9.15 15.94
C LEU A 114 22.27 -10.28 16.52
N LYS A 115 21.28 -10.79 15.81
CA LYS A 115 20.30 -11.75 16.34
C LYS A 115 20.90 -13.07 16.85
N SER A 116 22.03 -13.51 16.29
CA SER A 116 22.72 -14.74 16.66
C SER A 116 23.78 -14.56 17.76
N THR A 117 24.08 -13.31 18.15
CA THR A 117 25.09 -12.98 19.13
C THR A 117 24.66 -13.28 20.59
N ASN A 118 25.60 -13.22 21.52
CA ASN A 118 25.34 -13.36 22.98
C ASN A 118 25.03 -12.00 23.64
N LEU A 119 24.56 -11.02 22.85
CA LEU A 119 24.27 -9.69 23.36
C LEU A 119 23.18 -9.71 24.43
N ALA A 120 23.53 -9.27 25.63
CA ALA A 120 22.62 -9.15 26.77
C ALA A 120 22.20 -7.72 27.08
N HIS A 121 23.06 -6.74 26.73
CA HIS A 121 22.82 -5.34 27.01
C HIS A 121 22.99 -4.50 25.74
N LEU A 122 21.96 -3.77 25.36
CA LEU A 122 21.96 -2.88 24.19
C LEU A 122 21.63 -1.46 24.61
N THR A 123 22.54 -0.54 24.30
CA THR A 123 22.31 0.90 24.45
C THR A 123 22.34 1.58 23.08
N ILE A 124 21.35 2.39 22.79
CA ILE A 124 21.26 3.22 21.59
C ILE A 124 21.11 4.67 22.04
N SER A 125 22.13 5.45 21.78
CA SER A 125 22.15 6.88 22.08
C SER A 125 22.20 7.68 20.79
N GLY A 126 21.18 8.49 20.53
CA GLY A 126 21.11 9.35 19.35
C GLY A 126 21.71 10.73 19.58
N SER A 127 22.01 11.43 18.52
CA SER A 127 22.52 12.79 18.52
C SER A 127 21.43 13.84 18.30
N GLY A 128 20.21 13.58 18.73
CA GLY A 128 19.11 14.54 18.64
C GLY A 128 17.77 13.89 18.39
N ILE A 129 16.71 14.67 18.60
CA ILE A 129 15.30 14.23 18.47
C ILE A 129 14.63 14.76 17.21
N ASP A 130 15.36 15.49 16.37
CA ASP A 130 14.78 16.18 15.22
C ASP A 130 14.46 15.24 14.04
N LYS A 131 15.06 14.06 14.03
CA LYS A 131 14.82 13.03 13.01
C LYS A 131 14.37 11.73 13.63
N THR A 132 13.37 11.11 13.03
CA THR A 132 12.94 9.78 13.44
C THR A 132 13.97 8.74 13.03
N LEU A 133 14.48 8.00 14.02
CA LEU A 133 15.38 6.88 13.82
C LEU A 133 14.53 5.63 13.52
N ASN A 134 14.72 5.05 12.34
CA ASN A 134 14.11 3.78 11.98
C ASN A 134 15.00 2.64 12.50
N ILE A 135 14.49 1.83 13.41
CA ILE A 135 15.22 0.67 13.96
C ILE A 135 14.48 -0.60 13.52
N SER A 136 15.22 -1.56 12.99
CA SER A 136 14.69 -2.87 12.62
C SER A 136 15.48 -4.01 13.26
N GLY A 137 14.83 -5.17 13.42
CA GLY A 137 15.45 -6.38 13.96
C GLY A 137 15.50 -6.49 15.48
N LEU A 138 14.91 -5.54 16.22
CA LEU A 138 14.84 -5.60 17.70
C LEU A 138 14.17 -6.88 18.20
N SER A 139 13.04 -7.25 17.62
CA SER A 139 12.28 -8.45 18.03
C SER A 139 13.06 -9.76 17.83
N GLY A 140 14.07 -9.74 16.95
CA GLY A 140 15.01 -10.86 16.74
C GLY A 140 16.08 -11.02 17.80
N LEU A 141 16.31 -10.01 18.65
CA LEU A 141 17.35 -10.02 19.70
C LEU A 141 16.86 -10.76 20.94
N THR A 142 16.77 -12.08 20.85
CA THR A 142 16.14 -12.92 21.87
C THR A 142 16.93 -13.04 23.19
N LYS A 143 18.23 -12.68 23.20
CA LYS A 143 19.11 -12.75 24.36
C LYS A 143 19.28 -11.42 25.08
N VAL A 144 18.82 -10.31 24.46
CA VAL A 144 18.92 -8.98 25.07
C VAL A 144 18.01 -8.90 26.30
N GLU A 145 18.62 -8.68 27.45
CA GLU A 145 17.98 -8.59 28.76
C GLU A 145 17.71 -7.13 29.18
N THR A 146 18.50 -6.19 28.63
CA THR A 146 18.39 -4.76 28.94
C THR A 146 18.53 -3.94 27.65
N LEU A 147 17.59 -3.05 27.41
CA LEU A 147 17.59 -2.09 26.32
C LEU A 147 17.51 -0.67 26.88
N VAL A 148 18.48 0.16 26.52
CA VAL A 148 18.48 1.59 26.86
C VAL A 148 18.43 2.41 25.56
N MET A 149 17.51 3.36 25.50
CA MET A 149 17.42 4.34 24.41
C MET A 149 17.45 5.74 25.01
N SER A 150 18.34 6.59 24.49
CA SER A 150 18.46 7.97 24.95
C SER A 150 18.70 8.93 23.81
N HIS A 151 18.13 10.15 23.88
CA HIS A 151 18.23 11.18 22.84
C HIS A 151 17.85 10.67 21.44
N VAL A 152 16.80 9.84 21.36
CA VAL A 152 16.30 9.28 20.12
C VAL A 152 14.85 9.70 19.87
N SER A 153 14.51 9.87 18.61
CA SER A 153 13.12 9.97 18.16
C SER A 153 12.77 8.68 17.43
N ILE A 154 11.80 7.92 17.92
CA ILE A 154 11.37 6.63 17.38
C ILE A 154 9.87 6.64 17.11
N ASP A 155 9.42 5.86 16.14
CA ASP A 155 8.00 5.70 15.88
C ASP A 155 7.37 4.57 16.72
N GLN A 156 6.04 4.51 16.70
CA GLN A 156 5.31 3.49 17.45
C GLN A 156 5.64 2.04 17.02
N LYS A 157 6.13 1.82 15.79
CA LYS A 157 6.50 0.48 15.32
C LYS A 157 7.75 -0.03 16.05
N VAL A 158 8.73 0.85 16.28
CA VAL A 158 9.92 0.49 17.08
C VAL A 158 9.49 0.11 18.50
N VAL A 159 8.56 0.86 19.08
CA VAL A 159 8.04 0.54 20.43
C VAL A 159 7.27 -0.79 20.44
N GLU A 160 6.52 -1.07 19.39
CA GLU A 160 5.85 -2.37 19.21
C GLU A 160 6.86 -3.53 19.09
N GLU A 161 7.94 -3.38 18.32
CA GLU A 161 9.02 -4.36 18.25
C GLU A 161 9.66 -4.59 19.63
N ILE A 162 9.91 -3.52 20.41
CA ILE A 162 10.42 -3.63 21.79
C ILE A 162 9.45 -4.45 22.65
N SER A 163 8.15 -4.22 22.54
CA SER A 163 7.14 -4.96 23.30
C SER A 163 7.16 -6.47 23.00
N ASN A 164 7.60 -6.84 21.80
CA ASN A 164 7.69 -8.21 21.32
C ASN A 164 9.05 -8.88 21.59
N MET A 165 10.04 -8.17 22.17
CA MET A 165 11.37 -8.73 22.51
C MET A 165 11.26 -9.77 23.61
N LYS A 166 11.55 -11.03 23.29
CA LYS A 166 11.43 -12.17 24.23
C LYS A 166 12.52 -12.22 25.29
N GLY A 167 13.70 -11.69 24.98
CA GLY A 167 14.87 -11.74 25.87
C GLY A 167 14.82 -10.77 27.05
N LEU A 168 14.05 -9.70 26.95
CA LEU A 168 13.92 -8.72 28.03
C LEU A 168 13.35 -9.40 29.26
N LYS A 169 14.12 -9.43 30.35
CA LYS A 169 13.75 -10.11 31.61
C LYS A 169 12.48 -9.51 32.20
N SER A 170 11.50 -10.36 32.42
CA SER A 170 10.22 -10.02 33.02
C SER A 170 10.23 -10.43 34.48
N SER A 171 9.89 -9.49 35.38
CA SER A 171 9.52 -9.83 36.75
C SER A 171 8.03 -9.64 36.89
N THR A 172 7.17 -10.50 36.69
CA THR A 172 5.71 -10.52 36.93
C THR A 172 4.97 -9.19 36.67
N GLY A 173 4.20 -9.08 35.62
CA GLY A 173 3.28 -7.94 35.43
C GLY A 173 3.24 -7.39 34.02
N SER A 174 3.20 -6.09 33.88
CA SER A 174 2.99 -5.37 32.61
C SER A 174 4.23 -5.38 31.70
N VAL A 175 4.01 -5.14 30.42
CA VAL A 175 5.04 -5.17 29.37
C VAL A 175 6.25 -4.28 29.69
N TRP A 176 6.06 -3.15 30.35
CA TRP A 176 7.12 -2.20 30.64
C TRP A 176 7.68 -2.27 32.07
N ASN A 177 6.85 -2.54 33.06
CA ASN A 177 7.28 -2.60 34.46
C ASN A 177 8.17 -3.81 34.78
N SER A 178 8.11 -4.83 33.93
CA SER A 178 8.80 -6.10 34.13
C SER A 178 9.99 -6.31 33.20
N LYS A 179 10.14 -5.47 32.20
CA LYS A 179 11.26 -5.53 31.24
C LYS A 179 12.25 -4.42 31.54
N LYS A 180 13.55 -4.74 31.45
CA LYS A 180 14.60 -3.74 31.63
C LYS A 180 14.75 -2.88 30.37
N VAL A 181 13.75 -2.07 30.11
CA VAL A 181 13.73 -1.10 29.01
C VAL A 181 13.72 0.29 29.58
N PHE A 182 14.60 1.14 29.07
CA PHE A 182 14.72 2.53 29.48
C PHE A 182 14.71 3.41 28.22
N ILE A 183 13.64 4.17 28.03
CA ILE A 183 13.58 5.24 27.02
C ILE A 183 13.59 6.55 27.79
N ASN A 184 14.70 7.27 27.73
CA ASN A 184 14.94 8.40 28.61
C ASN A 184 15.74 9.53 27.93
N TYR A 185 16.10 10.53 28.70
CA TYR A 185 16.95 11.65 28.30
C TYR A 185 16.50 12.34 27.02
N SER A 186 15.36 13.02 27.09
CA SER A 186 14.79 13.81 25.98
C SER A 186 14.48 12.99 24.72
N SER A 187 14.15 11.72 24.86
CA SER A 187 13.68 10.92 23.75
C SER A 187 12.26 11.28 23.36
N ASN A 188 11.89 11.00 22.11
CA ASN A 188 10.54 11.25 21.58
C ASN A 188 9.97 9.96 20.96
N ILE A 189 8.75 9.61 21.34
CA ILE A 189 7.98 8.54 20.70
C ILE A 189 6.91 9.15 19.82
N ILE A 190 6.94 8.87 18.54
CA ILE A 190 5.97 9.41 17.57
C ILE A 190 4.86 8.40 17.34
N CYS A 191 3.66 8.72 17.79
CA CYS A 191 2.45 7.98 17.49
C CYS A 191 1.74 8.59 16.27
N THR A 192 1.46 7.75 15.27
CA THR A 192 0.70 8.18 14.08
C THR A 192 -0.77 7.91 14.29
N THR A 193 -1.61 8.89 14.02
CA THR A 193 -3.06 8.74 14.05
C THR A 193 -3.71 9.24 12.77
N SER A 194 -4.79 8.58 12.39
CA SER A 194 -5.64 8.97 11.24
C SER A 194 -7.12 9.01 11.63
N GLU A 195 -7.40 9.08 12.94
CA GLU A 195 -8.77 9.13 13.46
C GLU A 195 -9.50 10.37 12.95
N THR A 196 -10.79 10.24 12.71
CA THR A 196 -11.63 11.34 12.24
C THR A 196 -12.09 12.21 13.40
N ALA A 197 -12.27 13.51 13.15
CA ALA A 197 -12.83 14.41 14.14
C ALA A 197 -14.32 14.14 14.37
N ASP A 198 -14.76 14.32 15.60
CA ASP A 198 -16.18 14.33 15.97
C ASP A 198 -16.90 15.61 15.48
N SER A 199 -18.18 15.74 15.80
CA SER A 199 -18.99 16.92 15.46
C SER A 199 -18.49 18.24 16.06
N ASN A 200 -17.66 18.18 17.10
CA ASN A 200 -17.06 19.34 17.77
C ASN A 200 -15.66 19.65 17.22
N GLY A 201 -15.20 18.90 16.22
CA GLY A 201 -13.86 19.05 15.64
C GLY A 201 -12.73 18.43 16.46
N ASN A 202 -13.04 17.59 17.46
CA ASN A 202 -12.06 16.90 18.29
C ASN A 202 -11.79 15.49 17.79
N VAL A 203 -10.53 15.07 17.89
CA VAL A 203 -10.09 13.71 17.61
C VAL A 203 -9.78 13.01 18.91
N LYS A 204 -10.29 11.79 19.05
CA LYS A 204 -10.02 10.91 20.20
C LYS A 204 -9.03 9.84 19.79
N ILE A 205 -7.84 9.85 20.40
CA ILE A 205 -6.75 8.93 20.10
C ILE A 205 -6.60 7.96 21.27
N SER A 206 -6.83 6.68 21.03
CA SER A 206 -6.52 5.63 22.01
C SER A 206 -5.09 5.18 21.81
N LEU A 207 -4.28 5.19 22.88
CA LEU A 207 -2.91 4.74 22.81
C LEU A 207 -2.86 3.20 22.73
N PRO A 208 -1.87 2.64 21.99
CA PRO A 208 -1.63 1.20 21.97
C PRO A 208 -1.33 0.68 23.37
N SER A 209 -1.73 -0.57 23.65
CA SER A 209 -1.58 -1.21 24.97
C SER A 209 -0.16 -1.15 25.53
N TYR A 210 0.86 -1.26 24.68
CA TYR A 210 2.26 -1.20 25.09
C TYR A 210 2.73 0.20 25.55
N LEU A 211 1.94 1.27 25.33
CA LEU A 211 2.17 2.61 25.88
C LEU A 211 1.27 2.92 27.09
N VAL A 212 0.26 2.11 27.34
CA VAL A 212 -0.69 2.34 28.43
C VAL A 212 -0.01 2.16 29.79
N ASP A 213 0.67 1.03 29.98
CA ASP A 213 1.31 0.70 31.25
C ASP A 213 2.39 1.71 31.70
N PRO A 214 3.30 2.17 30.80
CA PRO A 214 4.27 3.20 31.16
C PRO A 214 3.61 4.49 31.67
N ILE A 215 2.49 4.89 31.09
CA ILE A 215 1.78 6.11 31.48
C ILE A 215 1.03 5.91 32.81
N ARG A 216 0.36 4.76 32.97
CA ARG A 216 -0.27 4.38 34.25
C ARG A 216 0.73 4.37 35.39
N TYR A 217 1.90 3.80 35.16
CA TYR A 217 2.97 3.76 36.16
C TYR A 217 3.32 5.15 36.69
N HIS A 218 3.46 6.14 35.82
CA HIS A 218 3.71 7.53 36.24
C HIS A 218 2.55 8.15 37.00
N LYS A 219 1.28 7.77 36.70
CA LYS A 219 0.11 8.22 37.45
C LYS A 219 0.10 7.68 38.87
N ASP A 220 0.39 6.39 39.04
CA ASP A 220 0.29 5.68 40.31
C ASP A 220 1.40 6.03 41.32
N HIS A 221 2.53 6.52 40.82
CA HIS A 221 3.72 6.87 41.61
C HIS A 221 3.94 8.39 41.68
N LYS A 222 2.87 9.19 41.73
CA LYS A 222 2.93 10.65 41.82
C LYS A 222 3.79 11.17 42.97
N ASP A 223 3.73 10.49 44.10
CA ASP A 223 4.50 10.79 45.30
C ASP A 223 6.03 10.64 45.13
N ILE A 224 6.42 9.80 44.17
CA ILE A 224 7.82 9.56 43.83
C ILE A 224 8.32 10.55 42.77
N PHE A 225 7.40 11.04 41.90
CA PHE A 225 7.70 11.87 40.75
C PHE A 225 7.41 13.36 40.98
N THR A 226 6.91 13.75 42.12
CA THR A 226 6.76 15.16 42.46
C THR A 226 8.15 15.74 42.75
N THR A 227 8.73 16.38 41.72
CA THR A 227 9.65 17.47 41.96
C THR A 227 8.82 18.71 42.31
N ASP A 228 9.42 19.73 42.91
CA ASP A 228 8.77 20.99 43.28
C ASP A 228 7.98 21.68 42.14
N ASN A 229 7.98 21.12 40.94
CA ASN A 229 7.35 21.62 39.72
C ASN A 229 6.16 20.80 39.18
N GLY A 230 5.63 19.83 39.91
CA GLY A 230 4.33 19.20 39.58
C GLY A 230 4.39 17.93 38.73
N ILE A 231 3.43 17.71 37.92
CA ILE A 231 2.88 16.50 37.29
C ILE A 231 3.91 15.64 36.56
N SER A 232 3.93 14.35 36.89
CA SER A 232 4.82 13.35 36.26
C SER A 232 4.43 12.98 34.81
N CYS A 233 3.19 13.23 34.43
CA CYS A 233 2.67 12.95 33.07
C CYS A 233 1.56 13.93 32.73
N GLU A 234 1.71 14.73 31.69
CA GLU A 234 0.73 15.73 31.25
C GLU A 234 0.58 15.74 29.72
N VAL A 235 -0.61 16.10 29.24
CA VAL A 235 -0.83 16.44 27.83
C VAL A 235 -0.67 17.94 27.62
N VAL A 236 -0.03 18.32 26.52
CA VAL A 236 0.08 19.73 26.09
C VAL A 236 -0.49 19.87 24.68
N PRO A 237 -1.15 21.02 24.38
CA PRO A 237 -1.46 22.13 25.27
C PRO A 237 -2.57 21.76 26.28
N THR A 238 -2.38 22.08 27.55
CA THR A 238 -3.26 21.69 28.66
C THR A 238 -4.64 22.35 28.63
N ASP A 239 -4.75 23.49 27.94
CA ASP A 239 -6.01 24.22 27.74
C ASP A 239 -6.84 23.70 26.55
N LYS A 240 -6.27 22.86 25.69
CA LYS A 240 -6.91 22.38 24.46
C LYS A 240 -6.99 20.88 24.34
N ALA A 241 -6.14 20.13 25.01
CA ALA A 241 -6.09 18.68 24.94
C ALA A 241 -6.36 18.09 26.32
N THR A 242 -6.99 16.90 26.33
CA THR A 242 -7.32 16.17 27.56
C THR A 242 -6.68 14.79 27.50
N LEU A 243 -5.98 14.41 28.59
CA LEU A 243 -5.48 13.06 28.82
C LEU A 243 -6.43 12.33 29.79
N THR A 244 -7.02 11.27 29.32
CA THR A 244 -7.88 10.39 30.11
C THR A 244 -7.19 9.06 30.33
N ILE A 245 -6.97 8.71 31.60
CA ILE A 245 -6.36 7.44 31.99
C ILE A 245 -7.43 6.65 32.74
N VAL A 246 -7.81 5.50 32.18
CA VAL A 246 -8.70 4.53 32.81
C VAL A 246 -7.81 3.48 33.46
N ASP A 247 -7.81 3.47 34.79
CA ASP A 247 -7.04 2.58 35.62
C ASP A 247 -7.91 1.40 36.06
N ASP A 248 -8.20 0.53 35.12
CA ASP A 248 -8.93 -0.73 35.32
C ASP A 248 -7.95 -1.88 35.05
N ASP A 249 -7.71 -2.73 36.01
CA ASP A 249 -6.79 -3.88 35.87
C ASP A 249 -7.19 -4.86 34.77
N LYS A 250 -8.47 -4.89 34.40
CA LYS A 250 -8.97 -5.75 33.31
C LYS A 250 -8.88 -5.10 31.93
N ASN A 251 -9.14 -3.79 31.86
CA ASN A 251 -9.21 -3.04 30.61
C ASN A 251 -8.56 -1.65 30.74
N PRO A 252 -7.26 -1.58 31.01
CA PRO A 252 -6.59 -0.30 31.13
C PRO A 252 -6.56 0.43 29.80
N SER A 253 -6.76 1.73 29.83
CA SER A 253 -6.67 2.54 28.61
C SER A 253 -6.15 3.94 28.88
N VAL A 254 -5.45 4.49 27.89
CA VAL A 254 -5.02 5.88 27.86
C VAL A 254 -5.53 6.50 26.57
N THR A 255 -6.24 7.60 26.71
CA THR A 255 -6.83 8.31 25.57
C THR A 255 -6.45 9.78 25.60
N VAL A 256 -6.07 10.32 24.43
CA VAL A 256 -5.88 11.75 24.22
C VAL A 256 -7.03 12.27 23.37
N THR A 257 -7.70 13.33 23.84
CA THR A 257 -8.72 14.05 23.07
C THR A 257 -8.19 15.45 22.77
N ALA A 258 -8.14 15.84 21.51
CA ALA A 258 -7.61 17.14 21.10
C ALA A 258 -8.29 17.64 19.82
N PRO A 259 -8.35 18.96 19.59
CA PRO A 259 -8.81 19.53 18.33
C PRO A 259 -7.94 19.04 17.15
N LEU A 260 -8.60 18.70 16.05
CA LEU A 260 -7.92 18.25 14.82
C LEU A 260 -6.82 19.23 14.38
N LYS A 261 -7.09 20.53 14.48
CA LYS A 261 -6.12 21.58 14.13
C LYS A 261 -4.84 21.50 14.93
N GLU A 262 -4.91 21.24 16.23
CA GLU A 262 -3.73 21.11 17.11
C GLU A 262 -2.93 19.82 16.77
N LEU A 263 -3.62 18.74 16.42
CA LEU A 263 -2.97 17.51 15.95
C LEU A 263 -2.27 17.72 14.59
N GLN A 264 -2.93 18.39 13.65
CA GLN A 264 -2.35 18.68 12.33
C GLN A 264 -1.11 19.58 12.43
N SER A 265 -1.09 20.49 13.43
CA SER A 265 0.05 21.35 13.71
C SER A 265 1.19 20.66 14.48
N GLY A 266 1.00 19.39 14.92
CA GLY A 266 1.98 18.67 15.72
C GLY A 266 2.18 19.22 17.14
N ASN A 267 1.24 20.02 17.64
CA ASN A 267 1.33 20.66 18.95
C ASN A 267 0.99 19.71 20.10
N VAL A 268 0.20 18.66 19.84
CA VAL A 268 -0.28 17.75 20.86
C VAL A 268 0.80 16.75 21.23
N LYS A 269 1.14 16.70 22.51
CA LYS A 269 2.18 15.82 23.07
C LYS A 269 1.81 15.40 24.49
N ILE A 270 2.25 14.20 24.89
CA ILE A 270 2.30 13.81 26.29
C ILE A 270 3.75 14.02 26.75
N LYS A 271 3.95 14.87 27.75
CA LYS A 271 5.24 15.06 28.42
C LYS A 271 5.30 14.15 29.61
N ILE A 272 6.38 13.41 29.72
CA ILE A 272 6.67 12.53 30.84
C ILE A 272 7.88 13.13 31.56
N ALA A 273 7.67 13.62 32.77
CA ALA A 273 8.70 14.32 33.52
C ALA A 273 9.89 13.41 33.82
N GLY A 274 11.08 13.96 33.69
CA GLY A 274 12.32 13.35 34.14
C GLY A 274 12.42 13.39 35.65
N LEU A 275 13.28 12.53 36.17
CA LEU A 275 13.67 12.58 37.57
C LEU A 275 14.99 13.34 37.68
N GLY A 276 14.93 14.49 38.28
CA GLY A 276 16.14 15.06 38.86
C GLY A 276 16.79 14.04 39.80
N SER A 277 18.05 13.72 39.56
CA SER A 277 19.07 13.08 40.47
C SER A 277 18.69 11.94 41.40
N ILE A 278 17.55 11.27 41.31
CA ILE A 278 17.27 10.09 42.13
C ILE A 278 17.80 8.84 41.40
N ALA A 279 19.06 8.52 41.67
CA ALA A 279 19.85 7.45 41.06
C ALA A 279 19.40 6.01 41.39
N SER A 280 18.33 5.81 42.15
CA SER A 280 17.97 4.48 42.70
C SER A 280 16.69 3.85 42.19
N LEU A 281 15.98 4.47 41.25
CA LEU A 281 14.72 3.88 40.72
C LEU A 281 14.98 3.26 39.36
N THR A 282 15.45 2.03 39.35
CA THR A 282 15.94 1.29 38.20
C THR A 282 14.85 0.74 37.27
N ASP A 283 13.57 0.90 37.59
CA ASP A 283 12.47 0.21 36.90
C ASP A 283 11.56 1.11 36.08
N ARG A 284 12.05 2.24 35.57
CA ARG A 284 11.23 3.20 34.83
C ARG A 284 11.39 3.04 33.32
N PRO A 285 10.33 2.63 32.63
CA PRO A 285 10.43 2.36 31.19
C PRO A 285 10.53 3.62 30.32
N ILE A 286 9.90 4.74 30.74
CA ILE A 286 9.92 6.01 30.01
C ILE A 286 10.07 7.15 31.04
N SER A 287 11.10 7.98 30.88
CA SER A 287 11.32 9.13 31.75
C SER A 287 11.99 10.26 30.96
N ASP A 288 11.72 11.50 31.35
CA ASP A 288 12.24 12.68 30.69
C ASP A 288 12.09 12.63 29.15
N SER A 289 10.92 12.20 28.72
CA SER A 289 10.62 11.90 27.32
C SER A 289 9.26 12.46 26.91
N THR A 290 9.01 12.42 25.61
CA THR A 290 7.77 12.94 25.03
C THR A 290 7.11 11.87 24.17
N ILE A 291 5.79 11.78 24.19
CA ILE A 291 5.02 11.09 23.17
C ILE A 291 4.35 12.17 22.31
N SER A 292 4.74 12.22 21.05
CA SER A 292 4.21 13.18 20.07
C SER A 292 3.20 12.50 19.16
N PHE A 293 2.21 13.26 18.68
CA PHE A 293 1.21 12.74 17.75
C PHE A 293 1.43 13.34 16.37
N LYS A 294 1.57 12.46 15.37
CA LYS A 294 1.60 12.83 13.95
C LYS A 294 0.27 12.47 13.32
N TYR A 295 -0.49 13.48 12.94
CA TYR A 295 -1.72 13.27 12.19
C TYR A 295 -1.41 12.97 10.72
N VAL A 296 -1.94 11.87 10.22
CA VAL A 296 -1.84 11.49 8.82
C VAL A 296 -3.24 11.33 8.28
N LYS A 297 -3.63 12.21 7.38
CA LYS A 297 -4.93 12.12 6.73
C LYS A 297 -4.98 10.84 5.91
N THR A 298 -5.87 9.92 6.27
CA THR A 298 -6.12 8.73 5.47
C THR A 298 -6.78 9.15 4.16
N ALA A 299 -6.22 8.80 3.02
CA ALA A 299 -6.84 9.09 1.73
C ALA A 299 -8.18 8.36 1.59
N LEU A 300 -9.16 9.03 0.96
CA LEU A 300 -10.42 8.39 0.59
C LEU A 300 -10.14 7.26 -0.41
N LYS A 301 -10.61 6.06 -0.11
CA LYS A 301 -10.57 4.87 -0.98
C LYS A 301 -11.97 4.32 -1.10
N VAL A 302 -12.28 3.80 -2.26
CA VAL A 302 -13.58 3.19 -2.53
C VAL A 302 -13.41 1.84 -3.22
N ASP A 303 -14.32 0.94 -2.92
CA ASP A 303 -14.50 -0.36 -3.60
C ASP A 303 -15.85 -0.35 -4.32
N VAL A 304 -15.89 -0.89 -5.56
CA VAL A 304 -17.09 -0.92 -6.38
C VAL A 304 -17.51 -2.35 -6.63
N LYS A 305 -18.75 -2.69 -6.23
CA LYS A 305 -19.34 -4.01 -6.46
C LYS A 305 -20.59 -3.89 -7.33
N LYS A 306 -20.76 -4.84 -8.23
CA LYS A 306 -21.95 -5.03 -9.08
C LYS A 306 -22.65 -6.32 -8.69
N ASP A 307 -23.97 -6.29 -8.62
CA ASP A 307 -24.78 -7.46 -8.32
C ASP A 307 -26.09 -7.42 -9.13
N PRO A 308 -26.39 -8.41 -9.96
CA PRO A 308 -25.56 -9.56 -10.30
C PRO A 308 -24.40 -9.21 -11.27
N THR A 309 -23.39 -10.07 -11.31
CA THR A 309 -22.26 -10.01 -12.26
C THR A 309 -22.48 -10.86 -13.50
N THR A 310 -23.56 -11.67 -13.52
CA THR A 310 -23.93 -12.54 -14.64
C THR A 310 -24.41 -11.73 -15.85
N LYS A 311 -24.14 -12.24 -17.05
CA LYS A 311 -24.66 -11.63 -18.31
C LYS A 311 -26.18 -11.72 -18.35
N ASP A 312 -26.77 -10.83 -19.13
CA ASP A 312 -28.21 -10.76 -19.40
C ASP A 312 -29.08 -10.55 -18.15
N ALA A 313 -28.52 -9.84 -17.16
CA ALA A 313 -29.28 -9.41 -15.99
C ALA A 313 -30.41 -8.43 -16.39
N GLU A 314 -31.55 -8.48 -15.72
CA GLU A 314 -32.63 -7.51 -15.92
C GLU A 314 -32.29 -6.15 -15.32
N LYS A 315 -31.60 -6.17 -14.17
CA LYS A 315 -31.10 -4.99 -13.44
C LYS A 315 -29.78 -5.31 -12.77
N VAL A 316 -28.95 -4.29 -12.59
CA VAL A 316 -27.69 -4.40 -11.86
C VAL A 316 -27.66 -3.36 -10.77
N LYS A 317 -27.53 -3.81 -9.52
CA LYS A 317 -27.27 -2.92 -8.39
C LYS A 317 -25.78 -2.69 -8.27
N VAL A 318 -25.37 -1.44 -8.29
CA VAL A 318 -23.98 -1.04 -8.01
C VAL A 318 -23.89 -0.51 -6.59
N THR A 319 -22.89 -0.98 -5.86
CA THR A 319 -22.55 -0.53 -4.52
C THR A 319 -21.14 0.00 -4.51
N ILE A 320 -20.95 1.25 -4.10
CA ILE A 320 -19.64 1.87 -3.84
C ILE A 320 -19.46 1.92 -2.33
N THR A 321 -18.42 1.28 -1.80
CA THR A 321 -18.10 1.27 -0.37
C THR A 321 -16.85 2.09 -0.12
N ALA A 322 -16.95 3.10 0.74
CA ALA A 322 -15.85 3.96 1.11
C ALA A 322 -15.22 3.54 2.45
N ASN A 323 -13.92 3.81 2.62
CA ASN A 323 -13.22 3.61 3.89
C ASN A 323 -13.50 4.73 4.92
N LYS A 324 -14.17 5.82 4.50
CA LYS A 324 -14.54 6.98 5.32
C LYS A 324 -16.04 7.23 5.30
N GLU A 325 -16.53 7.98 6.27
CA GLU A 325 -17.89 8.51 6.22
C GLU A 325 -18.05 9.52 5.08
N LEU A 326 -19.10 9.37 4.32
CA LEU A 326 -19.43 10.22 3.18
C LEU A 326 -20.26 11.42 3.60
N ASP A 327 -20.12 12.51 2.87
CA ASP A 327 -20.88 13.74 3.06
C ASP A 327 -22.32 13.54 2.50
N PRO A 328 -23.35 13.53 3.35
CA PRO A 328 -24.72 13.30 2.90
C PRO A 328 -25.22 14.41 1.97
N ASP A 329 -24.75 15.66 2.15
CA ASP A 329 -25.14 16.81 1.34
C ASP A 329 -24.51 16.79 -0.07
N LYS A 330 -23.52 15.94 -0.27
CA LYS A 330 -22.81 15.75 -1.54
C LYS A 330 -23.01 14.35 -2.14
N THR A 331 -24.12 13.69 -1.77
CA THR A 331 -24.51 12.43 -2.40
C THR A 331 -24.74 12.64 -3.90
N PRO A 332 -24.09 11.85 -4.78
CA PRO A 332 -24.26 12.02 -6.22
C PRO A 332 -25.69 11.78 -6.68
N ASN A 333 -26.11 12.51 -7.71
CA ASN A 333 -27.49 12.43 -8.19
C ASN A 333 -27.84 10.99 -8.63
N GLY A 334 -29.01 10.51 -8.20
CA GLY A 334 -29.49 9.16 -8.46
C GLY A 334 -28.82 8.05 -7.64
N TRP A 335 -27.92 8.39 -6.71
CA TRP A 335 -27.34 7.47 -5.74
C TRP A 335 -27.99 7.63 -4.38
N THR A 336 -28.02 6.55 -3.60
CA THR A 336 -28.57 6.53 -2.26
C THR A 336 -27.44 6.24 -1.27
N LEU A 337 -27.29 7.12 -0.26
CA LEU A 337 -26.36 6.91 0.84
C LEU A 337 -26.94 5.89 1.82
N GLY A 338 -26.17 4.87 2.15
CA GLY A 338 -26.53 3.84 3.13
C GLY A 338 -26.56 4.38 4.57
N LYS A 339 -27.27 3.69 5.45
CA LYS A 339 -27.37 4.04 6.88
C LYS A 339 -26.02 3.98 7.62
N ASP A 340 -25.06 3.24 7.07
CA ASP A 340 -23.69 3.16 7.59
C ASP A 340 -22.86 4.42 7.30
N GLY A 341 -23.41 5.36 6.52
CA GLY A 341 -22.73 6.58 6.11
C GLY A 341 -21.52 6.35 5.19
N LYS A 342 -21.29 5.14 4.73
CA LYS A 342 -20.09 4.75 3.96
C LYS A 342 -20.37 4.11 2.62
N THR A 343 -21.62 3.72 2.36
CA THR A 343 -22.01 3.06 1.12
C THR A 343 -22.91 3.94 0.27
N LEU A 344 -22.66 3.94 -1.05
CA LEU A 344 -23.57 4.51 -2.05
C LEU A 344 -24.12 3.37 -2.90
N THR A 345 -25.42 3.40 -3.20
CA THR A 345 -26.06 2.39 -4.03
C THR A 345 -26.89 3.01 -5.12
N LYS A 346 -26.89 2.37 -6.30
CA LYS A 346 -27.75 2.73 -7.43
C LYS A 346 -28.12 1.48 -8.22
N ASP A 347 -29.38 1.40 -8.65
CA ASP A 347 -29.87 0.37 -9.55
C ASP A 347 -29.81 0.87 -11.00
N PHE A 348 -29.25 0.04 -11.88
CA PHE A 348 -29.17 0.29 -13.33
C PHE A 348 -30.13 -0.68 -14.03
N ASP A 349 -30.93 -0.15 -14.96
CA ASP A 349 -31.87 -0.90 -15.80
C ASP A 349 -31.40 -0.99 -17.27
N LYS A 350 -30.28 -0.37 -17.62
CA LYS A 350 -29.64 -0.40 -18.94
C LYS A 350 -28.12 -0.31 -18.82
N ASN A 351 -27.44 -0.83 -19.83
CA ASN A 351 -25.98 -0.69 -19.95
C ASN A 351 -25.57 0.77 -20.07
N GLY A 352 -24.44 1.14 -19.46
CA GLY A 352 -23.95 2.50 -19.49
C GLY A 352 -22.68 2.71 -18.68
N LYS A 353 -22.16 3.93 -18.75
CA LYS A 353 -20.99 4.37 -17.96
C LYS A 353 -21.32 5.71 -17.31
N GLU A 354 -20.85 5.87 -16.09
CA GLU A 354 -21.08 7.08 -15.29
C GLU A 354 -19.86 7.36 -14.43
N ASP A 355 -19.42 8.61 -14.41
CA ASP A 355 -18.40 9.08 -13.48
C ASP A 355 -19.07 9.56 -12.19
N VAL A 356 -18.77 8.89 -11.08
CA VAL A 356 -19.37 9.14 -9.80
C VAL A 356 -18.36 9.86 -8.92
N LYS A 357 -18.66 11.11 -8.55
CA LYS A 357 -17.85 11.86 -7.60
C LYS A 357 -18.29 11.50 -6.18
N VAL A 358 -17.42 10.83 -5.45
CA VAL A 358 -17.61 10.44 -4.05
C VAL A 358 -16.88 11.43 -3.16
N VAL A 359 -17.56 12.00 -2.18
CA VAL A 359 -17.02 13.03 -1.28
C VAL A 359 -17.19 12.56 0.17
N ALA A 360 -16.10 12.56 0.92
CA ALA A 360 -16.10 12.25 2.35
C ALA A 360 -16.42 13.51 3.18
N LYS A 361 -16.92 13.33 4.42
CA LYS A 361 -17.21 14.43 5.38
C LYS A 361 -16.02 15.33 5.66
N ASP A 362 -14.79 14.80 5.58
CA ASP A 362 -13.54 15.55 5.77
C ASP A 362 -13.08 16.32 4.53
N GLY A 363 -13.91 16.33 3.48
CA GLY A 363 -13.67 17.06 2.23
C GLY A 363 -12.81 16.31 1.22
N ASP A 364 -12.36 15.09 1.51
CA ASP A 364 -11.70 14.26 0.50
C ASP A 364 -12.68 13.87 -0.60
N GLU A 365 -12.20 13.84 -1.83
CA GLU A 365 -13.02 13.47 -2.98
C GLU A 365 -12.28 12.52 -3.91
N ILE A 366 -13.02 11.63 -4.54
CA ILE A 366 -12.54 10.72 -5.57
C ILE A 366 -13.60 10.56 -6.65
N THR A 367 -13.20 10.52 -7.91
CA THR A 367 -14.10 10.21 -9.01
C THR A 367 -13.90 8.76 -9.42
N VAL A 368 -14.99 8.02 -9.49
CA VAL A 368 -15.01 6.59 -9.82
C VAL A 368 -15.79 6.39 -11.10
N ASN A 369 -15.18 5.75 -12.09
CA ASN A 369 -15.88 5.34 -13.29
C ASN A 369 -16.65 4.05 -13.04
N VAL A 370 -17.97 4.13 -13.07
CA VAL A 370 -18.88 2.99 -12.95
C VAL A 370 -19.35 2.61 -14.34
N ALA A 371 -19.02 1.41 -14.79
CA ALA A 371 -19.48 0.86 -16.07
C ALA A 371 -20.35 -0.37 -15.82
N VAL A 372 -21.56 -0.39 -16.38
CA VAL A 372 -22.46 -1.55 -16.37
C VAL A 372 -22.63 -2.00 -17.81
N ASP A 373 -22.34 -3.26 -18.09
CA ASP A 373 -22.26 -3.85 -19.42
C ASP A 373 -22.87 -5.26 -19.51
N ASN A 374 -23.54 -5.66 -18.44
CA ASN A 374 -24.09 -7.00 -18.28
C ASN A 374 -25.63 -7.05 -18.17
N ILE A 375 -26.29 -5.93 -18.44
CA ILE A 375 -27.76 -5.90 -18.53
C ILE A 375 -28.18 -6.40 -19.91
N LYS A 376 -29.22 -7.21 -19.91
CA LYS A 376 -29.83 -7.69 -21.15
C LYS A 376 -30.30 -6.49 -21.97
N GLU A 377 -29.71 -6.30 -23.15
CA GLU A 377 -30.27 -5.33 -24.08
C GLU A 377 -31.68 -5.76 -24.43
N ALA A 378 -32.64 -4.87 -24.33
CA ALA A 378 -33.96 -5.11 -24.89
C ALA A 378 -33.74 -5.57 -26.32
N ASP A 379 -34.24 -6.76 -26.63
CA ASP A 379 -34.27 -7.25 -28.02
C ASP A 379 -35.13 -6.24 -28.80
N ASP A 380 -34.56 -5.12 -29.19
CA ASP A 380 -35.10 -4.27 -30.25
C ASP A 380 -34.97 -5.07 -31.55
N LYS A 381 -35.65 -6.22 -31.62
CA LYS A 381 -36.10 -6.77 -32.86
C LYS A 381 -37.15 -5.77 -33.39
N LYS A 382 -36.70 -4.66 -33.93
CA LYS A 382 -37.41 -4.05 -35.02
C LYS A 382 -37.61 -5.18 -36.01
N ASP A 383 -38.86 -5.65 -36.12
CA ASP A 383 -39.23 -6.68 -37.09
C ASP A 383 -38.70 -6.16 -38.42
N ASP A 384 -37.64 -6.81 -38.95
CA ASP A 384 -36.95 -6.33 -40.14
C ASP A 384 -37.98 -6.13 -41.25
N PHE A 385 -38.05 -4.92 -41.82
CA PHE A 385 -38.96 -4.65 -42.90
C PHE A 385 -38.60 -5.54 -44.10
N LYS A 386 -39.51 -6.43 -44.52
CA LYS A 386 -39.24 -7.44 -45.54
C LYS A 386 -40.45 -7.68 -46.42
N VAL A 387 -40.21 -8.09 -47.67
CA VAL A 387 -41.24 -8.70 -48.53
C VAL A 387 -41.56 -10.11 -48.02
N ILE A 388 -42.84 -10.36 -47.78
CA ILE A 388 -43.35 -11.70 -47.36
C ILE A 388 -43.90 -12.50 -48.53
N SER A 389 -44.40 -11.87 -49.60
CA SER A 389 -44.84 -12.57 -50.81
C SER A 389 -44.79 -11.66 -52.03
N LYS A 390 -44.61 -12.29 -53.17
CA LYS A 390 -44.84 -11.72 -54.48
C LYS A 390 -45.78 -12.65 -55.25
N THR A 391 -46.83 -12.13 -55.89
CA THR A 391 -47.76 -12.90 -56.69
C THR A 391 -47.94 -12.20 -58.05
N ASP A 392 -48.08 -13.04 -59.06
CA ASP A 392 -48.32 -12.60 -60.46
C ASP A 392 -49.65 -13.19 -60.92
N GLU A 393 -50.52 -12.33 -61.45
CA GLU A 393 -51.84 -12.69 -62.03
C GLU A 393 -51.85 -12.31 -63.52
N ASP A 394 -52.07 -13.28 -64.38
CA ASP A 394 -52.09 -13.05 -65.84
C ASP A 394 -53.30 -12.17 -66.21
N GLN A 395 -53.05 -11.07 -66.95
CA GLN A 395 -54.01 -10.12 -67.32
C GLN A 395 -54.33 -10.24 -68.87
N GLY A 396 -53.74 -11.22 -69.54
CA GLY A 396 -53.82 -11.35 -70.99
C GLY A 396 -52.93 -10.35 -71.72
N ASN A 397 -52.80 -10.48 -73.05
CA ASN A 397 -52.03 -9.57 -73.89
C ASN A 397 -50.57 -9.33 -73.43
N ASN A 398 -49.94 -10.41 -72.96
CA ASN A 398 -48.56 -10.37 -72.41
C ASN A 398 -48.35 -9.43 -71.18
N LYS A 399 -49.45 -9.17 -70.45
CA LYS A 399 -49.45 -8.34 -69.23
C LYS A 399 -49.68 -9.22 -67.95
N VAL A 400 -49.04 -8.88 -66.90
CA VAL A 400 -49.23 -9.49 -65.57
C VAL A 400 -49.44 -8.40 -64.52
N LYS A 401 -50.39 -8.60 -63.62
CA LYS A 401 -50.51 -7.82 -62.37
C LYS A 401 -49.60 -8.41 -61.36
N VAL A 402 -48.54 -7.71 -61.02
CA VAL A 402 -47.60 -8.07 -59.99
C VAL A 402 -48.04 -7.45 -58.67
N THR A 403 -48.15 -8.25 -57.62
CA THR A 403 -48.44 -7.77 -56.25
C THR A 403 -47.28 -8.17 -55.34
N VAL A 404 -46.70 -7.19 -54.60
CA VAL A 404 -45.62 -7.36 -53.61
C VAL A 404 -46.20 -7.04 -52.25
N THR A 405 -46.16 -8.01 -51.32
CA THR A 405 -46.69 -7.85 -49.94
C THR A 405 -45.55 -7.80 -48.93
N THR A 406 -45.65 -6.91 -47.97
CA THR A 406 -44.67 -6.71 -46.89
C THR A 406 -45.23 -7.05 -45.53
N ASN A 407 -44.33 -7.27 -44.53
CA ASN A 407 -44.72 -7.55 -43.16
C ASN A 407 -45.21 -6.30 -42.38
N LYS A 408 -44.93 -5.07 -42.88
CA LYS A 408 -45.36 -3.81 -42.28
C LYS A 408 -46.32 -3.07 -43.16
N GLU A 409 -47.11 -2.15 -42.57
CA GLU A 409 -47.91 -1.22 -43.33
C GLU A 409 -47.02 -0.23 -44.10
N LEU A 410 -47.36 0.00 -45.37
CA LEU A 410 -46.65 0.91 -46.26
C LEU A 410 -47.13 2.37 -46.08
N ASP A 411 -46.23 3.29 -46.31
CA ASP A 411 -46.52 4.73 -46.33
C ASP A 411 -47.24 5.10 -47.65
N PRO A 412 -48.51 5.51 -47.60
CA PRO A 412 -49.28 5.79 -48.79
C PRO A 412 -48.72 6.99 -49.60
N ASP A 413 -47.98 7.90 -48.93
CA ASP A 413 -47.44 9.10 -49.57
C ASP A 413 -46.08 8.84 -50.24
N LYS A 414 -45.51 7.63 -50.03
CA LYS A 414 -44.16 7.25 -50.52
C LYS A 414 -44.18 5.95 -51.34
N LEU A 415 -45.22 5.75 -52.13
CA LEU A 415 -45.30 4.56 -52.98
C LEU A 415 -44.32 4.67 -54.16
N PRO A 416 -43.78 3.54 -54.66
CA PRO A 416 -42.98 3.53 -55.86
C PRO A 416 -43.78 4.04 -57.04
N ASN A 417 -43.11 4.71 -57.96
CA ASN A 417 -43.80 5.38 -59.12
C ASN A 417 -44.58 4.34 -59.98
N GLY A 418 -45.87 4.64 -60.20
CA GLY A 418 -46.74 3.76 -60.94
C GLY A 418 -47.26 2.54 -60.27
N TRP A 419 -46.94 2.35 -58.94
CA TRP A 419 -47.49 1.30 -58.11
C TRP A 419 -48.70 1.79 -57.30
N THR A 420 -49.65 0.91 -57.08
CA THR A 420 -50.89 1.20 -56.35
C THR A 420 -50.87 0.48 -55.04
N LEU A 421 -51.26 1.14 -53.94
CA LEU A 421 -51.37 0.51 -52.59
C LEU A 421 -52.59 -0.46 -52.61
N GLY A 422 -52.40 -1.64 -52.05
CA GLY A 422 -53.49 -2.59 -51.80
C GLY A 422 -54.36 -2.22 -50.60
N ASP A 423 -55.58 -2.72 -50.55
CA ASP A 423 -56.55 -2.45 -49.47
C ASP A 423 -56.05 -2.93 -48.09
N ASP A 424 -55.14 -3.89 -48.07
CA ASP A 424 -54.50 -4.41 -46.90
C ASP A 424 -53.42 -3.45 -46.29
N LYS A 425 -53.14 -2.34 -47.00
CA LYS A 425 -52.10 -1.35 -46.68
C LYS A 425 -50.69 -1.92 -46.56
N LYS A 426 -50.51 -3.21 -46.84
CA LYS A 426 -49.25 -3.94 -46.78
C LYS A 426 -48.74 -4.38 -48.13
N SER A 427 -49.54 -4.28 -49.15
CA SER A 427 -49.17 -4.67 -50.50
C SER A 427 -49.16 -3.47 -51.46
N VAL A 428 -48.33 -3.56 -52.50
CA VAL A 428 -48.38 -2.72 -53.67
C VAL A 428 -48.49 -3.57 -54.91
N TRP A 429 -49.22 -3.09 -55.91
CA TRP A 429 -49.39 -3.77 -57.21
C TRP A 429 -49.21 -2.88 -58.38
N LYS A 430 -48.80 -3.48 -59.53
CA LYS A 430 -48.63 -2.80 -60.81
C LYS A 430 -48.88 -3.80 -61.98
N ILE A 431 -49.46 -3.34 -63.06
CA ILE A 431 -49.56 -4.15 -64.29
C ILE A 431 -48.29 -3.92 -65.11
N MET A 432 -47.56 -4.97 -65.42
CA MET A 432 -46.27 -4.95 -66.10
C MET A 432 -46.28 -5.89 -67.29
N ASP A 433 -45.39 -5.66 -68.29
CA ASP A 433 -45.13 -6.64 -69.33
C ASP A 433 -44.49 -7.94 -68.74
N LYS A 434 -44.91 -9.09 -69.21
CA LYS A 434 -44.35 -10.35 -68.79
C LYS A 434 -42.85 -10.40 -69.09
N GLY A 435 -42.02 -10.65 -68.11
CA GLY A 435 -40.56 -10.63 -68.21
C GLY A 435 -39.96 -9.27 -67.95
N ALA A 436 -40.72 -8.23 -67.70
CA ALA A 436 -40.16 -6.92 -67.28
C ALA A 436 -39.58 -7.01 -65.87
N THR A 437 -38.51 -6.23 -65.65
CA THR A 437 -37.84 -6.11 -64.33
C THR A 437 -37.86 -4.66 -63.88
N GLU A 438 -38.11 -4.43 -62.59
CA GLU A 438 -38.11 -3.11 -61.98
C GLU A 438 -37.61 -3.14 -60.59
N GLU A 439 -36.69 -2.27 -60.22
CA GLU A 439 -36.26 -2.08 -58.84
C GLU A 439 -37.20 -1.07 -58.17
N ILE A 440 -37.80 -1.46 -57.04
CA ILE A 440 -38.70 -0.58 -56.27
C ILE A 440 -38.17 -0.38 -54.85
N THR A 441 -38.33 0.82 -54.34
CA THR A 441 -38.09 1.13 -52.92
C THR A 441 -39.44 1.24 -52.21
N LEU A 442 -39.66 0.37 -51.27
CA LEU A 442 -40.84 0.35 -50.40
C LEU A 442 -40.50 1.08 -49.10
N VAL A 443 -41.42 1.91 -48.64
CA VAL A 443 -41.28 2.67 -47.38
C VAL A 443 -42.44 2.28 -46.47
N ALA A 444 -42.14 1.80 -45.29
CA ALA A 444 -43.14 1.52 -44.26
C ALA A 444 -43.53 2.79 -43.49
N LYS A 445 -44.70 2.79 -42.84
CA LYS A 445 -45.17 3.90 -41.99
C LYS A 445 -44.24 4.29 -40.87
N ASP A 446 -43.43 3.32 -40.35
CA ASP A 446 -42.43 3.57 -39.32
C ASP A 446 -41.13 4.17 -39.87
N GLY A 447 -41.09 4.50 -41.16
CA GLY A 447 -39.94 5.08 -41.86
C GLY A 447 -38.90 4.07 -42.32
N SER A 448 -39.05 2.77 -42.02
CA SER A 448 -38.15 1.75 -42.55
C SER A 448 -38.29 1.60 -44.05
N THR A 449 -37.17 1.38 -44.74
CA THR A 449 -37.12 1.28 -46.23
C THR A 449 -36.60 -0.08 -46.64
N LEU A 450 -37.08 -0.56 -47.80
CA LEU A 450 -36.69 -1.82 -48.41
C LEU A 450 -36.60 -1.66 -49.92
N THR A 451 -35.48 -1.99 -50.51
CA THR A 451 -35.33 -2.08 -51.97
C THR A 451 -35.58 -3.52 -52.42
N TYR A 452 -36.43 -3.69 -53.43
CA TYR A 452 -36.82 -4.99 -53.93
C TYR A 452 -36.85 -5.01 -55.46
N ASN A 453 -36.19 -6.02 -56.06
CA ASN A 453 -36.20 -6.24 -57.48
C ASN A 453 -37.43 -7.09 -57.88
N VAL A 454 -38.31 -6.54 -58.62
CA VAL A 454 -39.53 -7.18 -59.16
C VAL A 454 -39.24 -7.73 -60.53
N VAL A 455 -39.60 -9.02 -60.77
CA VAL A 455 -39.60 -9.64 -62.11
C VAL A 455 -41.02 -10.12 -62.40
N ALA A 456 -41.62 -9.52 -63.41
CA ALA A 456 -43.02 -9.84 -63.79
C ALA A 456 -43.15 -11.16 -64.57
N GLY A 457 -44.01 -12.06 -64.10
CA GLY A 457 -44.20 -13.38 -64.71
C GLY A 457 -43.04 -14.38 -64.45
N GLY A 458 -42.14 -14.08 -63.54
CA GLY A 458 -41.09 -14.99 -63.09
C GLY A 458 -41.56 -15.90 -61.96
N ASP A 459 -40.87 -17.04 -61.77
CA ASP A 459 -41.21 -18.09 -60.81
C ASP A 459 -41.46 -17.59 -59.41
N LYS A 460 -42.41 -18.16 -58.68
CA LYS A 460 -42.77 -17.85 -57.32
C LYS A 460 -41.58 -18.24 -56.41
N THR A 461 -41.08 -17.25 -55.66
CA THR A 461 -40.02 -17.38 -54.66
C THR A 461 -38.58 -17.17 -55.11
N GLN A 462 -38.13 -15.89 -55.15
CA GLN A 462 -36.75 -15.59 -54.77
C GLN A 462 -36.72 -15.18 -53.29
N ALA A 463 -36.01 -15.98 -52.50
CA ALA A 463 -35.65 -15.59 -51.13
C ALA A 463 -34.81 -14.30 -51.17
N PRO A 464 -34.96 -13.41 -50.19
CA PRO A 464 -34.20 -12.12 -50.19
C PRO A 464 -32.70 -12.39 -50.21
N THR A 465 -32.04 -11.89 -51.25
CA THR A 465 -30.56 -11.85 -51.30
C THR A 465 -30.07 -11.04 -50.11
N LYS A 466 -29.23 -11.64 -49.25
CA LYS A 466 -28.56 -10.92 -48.18
C LYS A 466 -27.83 -9.70 -48.73
N ILE A 467 -28.28 -8.51 -48.37
CA ILE A 467 -27.54 -7.28 -48.61
C ILE A 467 -26.33 -7.29 -47.70
N PRO A 468 -25.09 -6.97 -48.15
CA PRO A 468 -23.93 -6.84 -47.29
C PRO A 468 -24.19 -5.72 -46.27
N GLN A 469 -24.02 -6.01 -44.99
CA GLN A 469 -23.98 -4.98 -43.96
C GLN A 469 -22.84 -4.01 -44.29
N THR A 470 -23.16 -2.83 -44.76
CA THR A 470 -22.23 -1.72 -44.84
C THR A 470 -21.98 -1.18 -43.43
N GLY A 471 -20.82 -1.59 -42.87
CA GLY A 471 -19.98 -0.76 -42.07
C GLY A 471 -20.55 -0.13 -40.81
N VAL A 472 -20.51 -0.84 -39.70
CA VAL A 472 -20.10 -0.21 -38.44
C VAL A 472 -18.68 -0.69 -38.14
N THR A 473 -17.75 0.20 -38.40
CA THR A 473 -16.32 0.02 -38.28
C THR A 473 -15.95 -0.28 -36.83
N ASN A 474 -15.18 -1.34 -36.64
CA ASN A 474 -14.46 -1.71 -35.42
C ASN A 474 -13.49 -0.61 -34.97
N THR A 475 -13.99 0.43 -34.28
CA THR A 475 -13.14 1.46 -33.65
C THR A 475 -13.12 1.35 -32.14
N VAL A 476 -13.82 0.38 -31.53
CA VAL A 476 -13.93 0.26 -30.07
C VAL A 476 -12.89 -0.70 -29.45
N ILE A 477 -12.19 -1.54 -30.25
CA ILE A 477 -11.22 -2.51 -29.71
C ILE A 477 -9.82 -1.89 -29.46
N ALA A 478 -9.48 -0.74 -30.07
CA ALA A 478 -8.15 -0.14 -29.92
C ALA A 478 -7.96 0.70 -28.64
N VAL A 479 -9.03 1.14 -27.97
CA VAL A 479 -8.93 2.02 -26.78
C VAL A 479 -8.69 1.24 -25.50
N VAL A 480 -9.14 -0.02 -25.39
CA VAL A 480 -8.96 -0.83 -24.18
C VAL A 480 -7.51 -1.35 -24.04
N ALA A 481 -6.81 -1.57 -25.17
CA ALA A 481 -5.42 -2.04 -25.16
C ALA A 481 -4.42 -0.93 -24.71
N VAL A 482 -4.73 0.35 -24.98
CA VAL A 482 -3.86 1.48 -24.62
C VAL A 482 -3.90 1.79 -23.12
N ILE A 483 -5.05 1.57 -22.46
CA ILE A 483 -5.18 1.80 -21.00
C ILE A 483 -4.49 0.70 -20.19
N ALA A 484 -4.50 -0.55 -20.66
CA ALA A 484 -3.78 -1.64 -20.01
C ALA A 484 -2.26 -1.48 -20.11
N ILE A 485 -1.75 -0.96 -21.22
CA ILE A 485 -0.30 -0.72 -21.41
C ILE A 485 0.14 0.54 -20.64
N GLY A 486 -0.67 1.60 -20.59
CA GLY A 486 -0.41 2.81 -19.82
C GLY A 486 -0.37 2.57 -18.32
N GLY A 487 -1.27 1.74 -17.77
CA GLY A 487 -1.31 1.35 -16.37
C GLY A 487 -0.10 0.51 -15.95
N ALA A 488 0.34 -0.42 -16.79
CA ALA A 488 1.51 -1.26 -16.52
C ALA A 488 2.82 -0.45 -16.56
N VAL A 489 2.95 0.52 -17.46
CA VAL A 489 4.13 1.41 -17.56
C VAL A 489 4.20 2.35 -16.37
N PHE A 490 3.06 2.85 -15.86
CA PHE A 490 3.03 3.71 -14.67
C PHE A 490 3.41 2.93 -13.42
N PHE A 491 2.95 1.68 -13.29
CA PHE A 491 3.27 0.80 -12.15
C PHE A 491 4.75 0.40 -12.13
N VAL A 492 5.37 0.15 -13.29
CA VAL A 492 6.80 -0.17 -13.40
C VAL A 492 7.68 1.05 -13.17
N LYS A 493 7.23 2.26 -13.56
CA LYS A 493 7.98 3.50 -13.39
C LYS A 493 7.94 4.01 -11.94
N SER A 494 6.82 3.82 -11.23
CA SER A 494 6.72 4.16 -9.81
C SER A 494 7.56 3.24 -8.91
N ARG A 495 7.74 1.96 -9.28
CA ARG A 495 8.64 1.03 -8.57
C ARG A 495 10.14 1.35 -8.76
N LYS A 496 10.52 2.02 -9.86
CA LYS A 496 11.92 2.45 -10.09
C LYS A 496 12.30 3.75 -9.35
N MET A 497 11.33 4.51 -8.87
CA MET A 497 11.59 5.73 -8.06
C MET A 497 11.55 5.46 -6.54
N LEU A 498 11.28 4.22 -6.13
CA LEU A 498 11.25 3.78 -4.73
C LEU A 498 12.36 2.75 -4.40
N LYS A 499 13.39 2.70 -5.25
CA LYS A 499 14.63 1.96 -4.97
C LYS A 499 15.81 2.91 -4.81
#